data_8799bce3c58b2404cd6da81cd53c0d00
#
_entry.id   8799bce3c58b2404cd6da81cd53c0d00
#
_cell.length_a   1.000
_cell.length_b   1.000
_cell.length_c   1.000
_cell.angle_alpha   90.00
_cell.angle_beta   90.00
_cell.angle_gamma   90.00
#
_symmetry.space_group_name_H-M   'P 1'
#
loop_
_entity.id
_entity.type
_entity.pdbx_description
1 polymer ?
#
loop_
_entity_poly.entity_id
_entity_poly.type
_entity_poly.pdbx_seq_one_letter_code
_entity_poly.pdbx_strand_id
1 'polypeptide(L)'
;MRYVASREEMQDIDAYSINNVGIPGIVLMEKAALALEEVFLERIPTDSRVLIVTEKGNNGGDGLALGRLLLEEGYTVDFYEIGVIPHDSDSHQIQKHILEQMEADFLMKFPDEEYDVIADAIFGVGLKREVAGRHREVIERLNQMEALKVAVDVPSGVDASAGQILGIAFEADITVTFGLPKVGLLLYPGADVSGEVIVKEIGFPNKAVEEIAPQMVSFTTDDLE
;
A
#
# COMPACT_ATOMS: atom_id res chain seq x y z
N MET A 1 -10.10 22.09 3.08
CA MET A 1 -9.53 21.92 1.72
C MET A 1 -8.23 21.11 1.82
N ARG A 2 -8.13 19.99 1.10
CA ARG A 2 -6.95 19.12 1.12
C ARG A 2 -6.42 18.92 -0.30
N TYR A 3 -5.10 18.94 -0.48
CA TYR A 3 -4.48 18.57 -1.76
C TYR A 3 -4.76 17.10 -2.07
N VAL A 4 -4.95 16.82 -3.37
CA VAL A 4 -5.10 15.48 -3.94
C VAL A 4 -4.01 15.34 -4.99
N ALA A 5 -3.21 14.30 -4.90
CA ALA A 5 -2.03 14.13 -5.75
C ALA A 5 -2.26 13.11 -6.87
N SER A 6 -1.78 13.42 -8.06
CA SER A 6 -1.54 12.42 -9.09
C SER A 6 -0.39 11.49 -8.69
N ARG A 7 -0.20 10.41 -9.44
CA ARG A 7 0.96 9.51 -9.29
C ARG A 7 2.27 10.28 -9.38
N GLU A 8 2.40 11.12 -10.40
CA GLU A 8 3.61 11.88 -10.68
C GLU A 8 3.91 12.85 -9.54
N GLU A 9 2.93 13.62 -9.11
CA GLU A 9 3.08 14.57 -7.99
C GLU A 9 3.47 13.86 -6.70
N MET A 10 2.88 12.68 -6.42
CA MET A 10 3.24 11.91 -5.23
C MET A 10 4.66 11.37 -5.30
N GLN A 11 5.10 10.89 -6.47
CA GLN A 11 6.48 10.44 -6.70
C GLN A 11 7.47 11.60 -6.58
N ASP A 12 7.10 12.79 -7.04
CA ASP A 12 7.94 13.98 -6.93
C ASP A 12 8.05 14.47 -5.48
N ILE A 13 6.97 14.40 -4.67
CA ILE A 13 7.01 14.69 -3.23
C ILE A 13 7.93 13.72 -2.49
N ASP A 14 7.84 12.43 -2.80
CA ASP A 14 8.72 11.40 -2.24
C ASP A 14 10.18 11.65 -2.63
N ALA A 15 10.43 11.83 -3.92
CA ALA A 15 11.77 12.11 -4.45
C ALA A 15 12.38 13.39 -3.86
N TYR A 16 11.60 14.47 -3.71
CA TYR A 16 12.05 15.70 -3.08
C TYR A 16 12.41 15.48 -1.61
N SER A 17 11.58 14.73 -0.90
CA SER A 17 11.80 14.40 0.52
C SER A 17 13.11 13.62 0.71
N ILE A 18 13.39 12.68 -0.18
CA ILE A 18 14.60 11.84 -0.12
C ILE A 18 15.84 12.63 -0.61
N ASN A 19 15.78 13.22 -1.81
CA ASN A 19 16.95 13.75 -2.49
C ASN A 19 17.31 15.19 -2.07
N ASN A 20 16.31 16.02 -1.77
CA ASN A 20 16.51 17.44 -1.46
C ASN A 20 16.53 17.71 0.05
N VAL A 21 15.66 17.03 0.81
CA VAL A 21 15.59 17.18 2.27
C VAL A 21 16.51 16.18 2.97
N GLY A 22 16.76 15.03 2.36
CA GLY A 22 17.69 14.02 2.85
C GLY A 22 17.07 13.02 3.83
N ILE A 23 15.74 12.83 3.79
CA ILE A 23 15.06 11.80 4.59
C ILE A 23 15.29 10.45 3.90
N PRO A 24 15.96 9.47 4.54
CA PRO A 24 16.14 8.16 3.92
C PRO A 24 14.81 7.48 3.62
N GLY A 25 14.66 6.86 2.44
CA GLY A 25 13.42 6.19 2.03
C GLY A 25 12.94 5.14 3.04
N ILE A 26 13.87 4.41 3.67
CA ILE A 26 13.53 3.43 4.71
C ILE A 26 12.86 4.07 5.95
N VAL A 27 13.12 5.34 6.24
CA VAL A 27 12.46 6.07 7.33
C VAL A 27 11.02 6.40 6.97
N LEU A 28 10.75 6.76 5.70
CA LEU A 28 9.39 6.98 5.21
C LEU A 28 8.60 5.66 5.19
N MET A 29 9.23 4.57 4.75
CA MET A 29 8.66 3.23 4.77
C MET A 29 8.30 2.76 6.17
N GLU A 30 9.17 2.98 7.16
CA GLU A 30 8.87 2.64 8.56
C GLU A 30 7.66 3.42 9.08
N LYS A 31 7.55 4.71 8.73
CA LYS A 31 6.38 5.52 9.10
C LYS A 31 5.11 5.07 8.40
N ALA A 32 5.19 4.62 7.14
CA ALA A 32 4.07 4.03 6.43
C ALA A 32 3.60 2.74 7.11
N ALA A 33 4.53 1.88 7.50
CA ALA A 33 4.23 0.64 8.22
C ALA A 33 3.59 0.89 9.58
N LEU A 34 4.09 1.83 10.37
CA LEU A 34 3.50 2.24 11.67
C LEU A 34 2.07 2.82 11.48
N ALA A 35 1.86 3.57 10.41
CA ALA A 35 0.53 4.11 10.09
C ALA A 35 -0.47 3.01 9.67
N LEU A 36 0.00 1.98 8.98
CA LEU A 36 -0.78 0.76 8.69
C LEU A 36 -1.08 -0.02 9.96
N GLU A 37 -0.07 -0.28 10.78
CA GLU A 37 -0.20 -0.97 12.07
C GLU A 37 -1.25 -0.32 12.96
N GLU A 38 -1.25 1.02 13.08
CA GLU A 38 -2.26 1.76 13.83
C GLU A 38 -3.68 1.42 13.36
N VAL A 39 -3.92 1.36 12.04
CA VAL A 39 -5.22 0.97 11.47
C VAL A 39 -5.56 -0.49 11.80
N PHE A 40 -4.59 -1.39 11.73
CA PHE A 40 -4.78 -2.78 12.08
C PHE A 40 -5.17 -2.93 13.55
N LEU A 41 -4.44 -2.32 14.46
CA LEU A 41 -4.71 -2.37 15.91
C LEU A 41 -6.07 -1.77 16.28
N GLU A 42 -6.52 -0.75 15.55
CA GLU A 42 -7.82 -0.12 15.77
C GLU A 42 -9.01 -0.94 15.24
N ARG A 43 -8.82 -1.72 14.18
CA ARG A 43 -9.92 -2.31 13.39
C ARG A 43 -9.95 -3.83 13.38
N ILE A 44 -8.84 -4.50 13.68
CA ILE A 44 -8.66 -5.93 13.46
C ILE A 44 -8.22 -6.60 14.76
N PRO A 45 -8.94 -7.64 15.23
CA PRO A 45 -8.53 -8.39 16.41
C PRO A 45 -7.14 -9.01 16.25
N THR A 46 -6.33 -9.02 17.31
CA THR A 46 -4.94 -9.50 17.28
C THR A 46 -4.81 -11.02 17.11
N ASP A 47 -5.88 -11.78 17.35
CA ASP A 47 -5.95 -13.21 17.08
C ASP A 47 -6.27 -13.56 15.61
N SER A 48 -6.39 -12.53 14.75
CA SER A 48 -6.64 -12.70 13.33
C SER A 48 -5.42 -13.27 12.60
N ARG A 49 -5.69 -14.10 11.59
CA ARG A 49 -4.68 -14.60 10.65
C ARG A 49 -4.61 -13.69 9.43
N VAL A 50 -3.43 -13.13 9.17
CA VAL A 50 -3.19 -12.13 8.13
C VAL A 50 -2.35 -12.72 7.00
N LEU A 51 -2.80 -12.59 5.75
CA LEU A 51 -2.00 -12.84 4.56
C LEU A 51 -1.50 -11.51 3.99
N ILE A 52 -0.20 -11.33 3.90
CA ILE A 52 0.41 -10.17 3.23
C ILE A 52 0.93 -10.61 1.86
N VAL A 53 0.38 -10.03 0.81
CA VAL A 53 0.77 -10.34 -0.57
C VAL A 53 1.59 -9.21 -1.14
N THR A 54 2.82 -9.52 -1.56
CA THR A 54 3.80 -8.52 -1.98
C THR A 54 4.37 -8.77 -3.38
N GLU A 55 4.95 -7.73 -3.95
CA GLU A 55 5.88 -7.79 -5.07
C GLU A 55 7.15 -7.00 -4.71
N LYS A 56 8.20 -7.18 -5.48
CA LYS A 56 9.54 -6.61 -5.25
C LYS A 56 9.61 -5.11 -5.57
N GLY A 57 9.02 -4.28 -4.73
CA GLY A 57 8.98 -2.82 -4.89
C GLY A 57 8.82 -2.13 -3.53
N ASN A 58 8.73 -0.81 -3.53
CA ASN A 58 8.53 -0.05 -2.29
C ASN A 58 7.22 -0.41 -1.59
N ASN A 59 6.13 -0.55 -2.36
CA ASN A 59 4.84 -0.98 -1.80
C ASN A 59 4.92 -2.37 -1.14
N GLY A 60 5.64 -3.32 -1.78
CA GLY A 60 5.93 -4.61 -1.16
C GLY A 60 6.76 -4.47 0.11
N GLY A 61 7.71 -3.54 0.11
CA GLY A 61 8.49 -3.20 1.31
C GLY A 61 7.64 -2.65 2.45
N ASP A 62 6.65 -1.78 2.15
CA ASP A 62 5.68 -1.28 3.14
C ASP A 62 4.87 -2.44 3.74
N GLY A 63 4.43 -3.39 2.89
CA GLY A 63 3.74 -4.61 3.33
C GLY A 63 4.61 -5.52 4.21
N LEU A 64 5.87 -5.73 3.85
CA LEU A 64 6.81 -6.51 4.66
C LEU A 64 7.08 -5.83 6.01
N ALA A 65 7.25 -4.51 6.03
CA ALA A 65 7.43 -3.73 7.26
C ALA A 65 6.19 -3.81 8.17
N LEU A 66 4.98 -3.69 7.60
CA LEU A 66 3.72 -3.93 8.32
C LEU A 66 3.72 -5.31 8.96
N GLY A 67 3.98 -6.36 8.18
CA GLY A 67 3.95 -7.73 8.70
C GLY A 67 4.93 -7.96 9.83
N ARG A 68 6.10 -7.34 9.78
CA ARG A 68 7.09 -7.35 10.88
C ARG A 68 6.49 -6.77 12.17
N LEU A 69 5.80 -5.64 12.08
CA LEU A 69 5.16 -5.00 13.23
C LEU A 69 4.02 -5.86 13.77
N LEU A 70 3.17 -6.39 12.88
CA LEU A 70 2.04 -7.25 13.29
C LEU A 70 2.49 -8.54 14.00
N LEU A 71 3.62 -9.13 13.60
CA LEU A 71 4.21 -10.29 14.30
C LEU A 71 4.59 -9.95 15.75
N GLU A 72 5.16 -8.75 15.99
CA GLU A 72 5.50 -8.27 17.35
C GLU A 72 4.23 -7.99 18.19
N GLU A 73 3.13 -7.57 17.55
CA GLU A 73 1.84 -7.38 18.20
C GLU A 73 1.05 -8.68 18.44
N GLY A 74 1.57 -9.82 17.97
CA GLY A 74 1.03 -11.15 18.23
C GLY A 74 0.04 -11.67 17.20
N TYR A 75 -0.08 -11.02 16.03
CA TYR A 75 -0.82 -11.58 14.90
C TYR A 75 -0.13 -12.81 14.31
N THR A 76 -0.92 -13.69 13.72
CA THR A 76 -0.38 -14.75 12.85
C THR A 76 -0.28 -14.21 11.43
N VAL A 77 0.94 -14.08 10.91
CA VAL A 77 1.19 -13.45 9.60
C VAL A 77 1.92 -14.41 8.67
N ASP A 78 1.32 -14.66 7.52
CA ASP A 78 1.94 -15.36 6.40
C ASP A 78 2.27 -14.37 5.27
N PHE A 79 3.43 -14.53 4.63
CA PHE A 79 3.87 -13.70 3.51
C PHE A 79 3.85 -14.49 2.21
N TYR A 80 3.24 -13.91 1.18
CA TYR A 80 3.31 -14.45 -0.17
C TYR A 80 3.89 -13.41 -1.14
N GLU A 81 5.14 -13.62 -1.58
CA GLU A 81 5.80 -12.79 -2.58
C GLU A 81 5.57 -13.38 -3.97
N ILE A 82 5.00 -12.62 -4.89
CA ILE A 82 4.74 -13.08 -6.27
C ILE A 82 6.05 -13.28 -7.02
N GLY A 83 7.01 -12.37 -6.83
CA GLY A 83 8.39 -12.53 -7.26
C GLY A 83 8.61 -12.51 -8.78
N VAL A 84 7.76 -11.83 -9.55
CA VAL A 84 7.87 -11.73 -11.02
C VAL A 84 8.77 -10.57 -11.44
N ILE A 85 8.83 -9.50 -10.65
CA ILE A 85 9.69 -8.35 -10.92
C ILE A 85 11.16 -8.73 -10.65
N PRO A 86 12.08 -8.50 -11.59
CA PRO A 86 13.46 -9.02 -11.49
C PRO A 86 14.34 -8.28 -10.46
N HIS A 87 13.97 -7.06 -10.08
CA HIS A 87 14.78 -6.22 -9.19
C HIS A 87 13.98 -5.77 -7.99
N ASP A 88 14.54 -5.99 -6.79
CA ASP A 88 14.00 -5.53 -5.54
C ASP A 88 14.41 -4.06 -5.32
N SER A 89 13.55 -3.25 -4.67
CA SER A 89 14.01 -1.98 -4.11
C SER A 89 14.92 -2.24 -2.89
N ASP A 90 15.84 -1.32 -2.63
CA ASP A 90 16.76 -1.46 -1.48
C ASP A 90 15.99 -1.60 -0.15
N SER A 91 14.92 -0.83 0.02
CA SER A 91 14.09 -0.87 1.22
C SER A 91 13.32 -2.19 1.36
N HIS A 92 12.82 -2.76 0.24
CA HIS A 92 12.19 -4.08 0.24
C HIS A 92 13.18 -5.16 0.68
N GLN A 93 14.42 -5.15 0.14
CA GLN A 93 15.46 -6.10 0.53
C GLN A 93 15.79 -6.03 2.02
N ILE A 94 15.86 -4.81 2.58
CA ILE A 94 16.11 -4.60 4.01
C ILE A 94 15.00 -5.25 4.84
N GLN A 95 13.74 -4.97 4.55
CA GLN A 95 12.59 -5.52 5.31
C GLN A 95 12.50 -7.04 5.17
N LYS A 96 12.74 -7.57 3.97
CA LYS A 96 12.77 -9.01 3.75
C LYS A 96 13.86 -9.68 4.56
N HIS A 97 15.08 -9.11 4.57
CA HIS A 97 16.17 -9.64 5.37
C HIS A 97 15.86 -9.64 6.87
N ILE A 98 15.21 -8.58 7.38
CA ILE A 98 14.79 -8.52 8.79
C ILE A 98 13.82 -9.67 9.10
N LEU A 99 12.79 -9.87 8.27
CA LEU A 99 11.81 -10.95 8.44
C LEU A 99 12.45 -12.34 8.37
N GLU A 100 13.42 -12.55 7.48
CA GLU A 100 14.21 -13.78 7.42
C GLU A 100 14.99 -14.05 8.73
N GLN A 101 15.54 -13.00 9.36
CA GLN A 101 16.20 -13.13 10.67
C GLN A 101 15.20 -13.36 11.81
N MET A 102 13.95 -12.94 11.67
CA MET A 102 12.85 -13.22 12.60
C MET A 102 12.21 -14.61 12.35
N GLU A 103 12.72 -15.37 11.39
CA GLU A 103 12.20 -16.69 11.00
C GLU A 103 10.72 -16.64 10.57
N ALA A 104 10.30 -15.54 9.91
CA ALA A 104 8.93 -15.37 9.44
C ALA A 104 8.58 -16.32 8.30
N ASP A 105 7.33 -16.74 8.24
CA ASP A 105 6.83 -17.73 7.28
C ASP A 105 6.57 -17.14 5.89
N PHE A 106 7.47 -17.38 4.93
CA PHE A 106 7.29 -17.06 3.51
C PHE A 106 6.75 -18.26 2.75
N LEU A 107 5.55 -18.11 2.20
CA LEU A 107 4.87 -19.16 1.45
C LEU A 107 5.51 -19.36 0.06
N MET A 108 5.89 -20.60 -0.25
CA MET A 108 6.48 -20.95 -1.55
C MET A 108 5.47 -21.02 -2.70
N LYS A 109 4.18 -21.07 -2.39
CA LYS A 109 3.07 -21.11 -3.33
C LYS A 109 1.90 -20.33 -2.76
N PHE A 110 1.01 -19.87 -3.62
CA PHE A 110 -0.21 -19.19 -3.20
C PHE A 110 -1.02 -20.13 -2.28
N PRO A 111 -1.47 -19.63 -1.10
CA PRO A 111 -2.15 -20.46 -0.11
C PRO A 111 -3.56 -20.87 -0.58
N ASP A 112 -3.99 -22.02 -0.04
CA ASP A 112 -5.35 -22.54 -0.17
C ASP A 112 -6.10 -22.42 1.18
N GLU A 113 -5.43 -21.95 2.23
CA GLU A 113 -5.97 -21.74 3.57
C GLU A 113 -6.85 -20.48 3.63
N GLU A 114 -7.71 -20.40 4.65
CA GLU A 114 -8.53 -19.24 4.98
C GLU A 114 -7.73 -18.24 5.81
N TYR A 115 -7.99 -16.96 5.58
CA TYR A 115 -7.42 -15.83 6.31
C TYR A 115 -8.54 -14.89 6.75
N ASP A 116 -8.36 -14.26 7.90
CA ASP A 116 -9.29 -13.23 8.39
C ASP A 116 -9.06 -11.90 7.66
N VAL A 117 -7.79 -11.63 7.30
CA VAL A 117 -7.38 -10.39 6.64
C VAL A 117 -6.40 -10.67 5.52
N ILE A 118 -6.54 -9.94 4.42
CA ILE A 118 -5.60 -9.91 3.29
C ILE A 118 -5.09 -8.48 3.14
N ALA A 119 -3.77 -8.30 3.19
CA ALA A 119 -3.11 -7.04 2.88
C ALA A 119 -2.51 -7.10 1.47
N ASP A 120 -3.03 -6.28 0.57
CA ASP A 120 -2.52 -6.10 -0.78
C ASP A 120 -1.39 -5.07 -0.78
N ALA A 121 -0.16 -5.54 -0.89
CA ALA A 121 1.04 -4.75 -1.04
C ALA A 121 1.80 -5.08 -2.34
N ILE A 122 1.05 -5.39 -3.42
CA ILE A 122 1.64 -5.78 -4.70
C ILE A 122 2.10 -4.52 -5.46
N PHE A 123 1.16 -3.60 -5.75
CA PHE A 123 1.43 -2.37 -6.49
C PHE A 123 0.80 -1.17 -5.79
N GLY A 124 1.59 -0.11 -5.54
CA GLY A 124 1.11 1.21 -5.11
C GLY A 124 1.06 2.20 -6.26
N VAL A 125 1.38 3.48 -5.99
CA VAL A 125 1.36 4.58 -6.99
C VAL A 125 2.24 4.33 -8.23
N GLY A 126 3.17 3.40 -8.21
CA GLY A 126 4.12 3.16 -9.30
C GLY A 126 3.56 2.45 -10.53
N LEU A 127 2.36 1.90 -10.48
CA LEU A 127 1.78 1.09 -11.55
C LEU A 127 1.44 1.94 -12.79
N LYS A 128 2.04 1.57 -13.96
CA LYS A 128 1.86 2.28 -15.25
C LYS A 128 1.38 1.40 -16.39
N ARG A 129 1.26 0.10 -16.14
CA ARG A 129 0.92 -0.88 -17.18
C ARG A 129 -0.20 -1.79 -16.72
N GLU A 130 -0.84 -2.40 -17.68
CA GLU A 130 -1.90 -3.37 -17.43
C GLU A 130 -1.38 -4.55 -16.60
N VAL A 131 -2.17 -4.95 -15.61
CA VAL A 131 -1.91 -6.11 -14.76
C VAL A 131 -2.27 -7.35 -15.54
N ALA A 132 -1.28 -8.22 -15.78
CA ALA A 132 -1.41 -9.42 -16.60
C ALA A 132 -0.64 -10.61 -15.99
N GLY A 133 -0.82 -11.79 -16.58
CA GLY A 133 -0.12 -13.01 -16.18
C GLY A 133 -0.33 -13.37 -14.71
N ARG A 134 0.76 -13.72 -14.01
CA ARG A 134 0.68 -14.18 -12.63
C ARG A 134 0.10 -13.15 -11.66
N HIS A 135 0.39 -11.85 -11.84
CA HIS A 135 -0.21 -10.81 -11.00
C HIS A 135 -1.73 -10.79 -11.14
N ARG A 136 -2.24 -10.91 -12.39
CA ARG A 136 -3.67 -11.00 -12.64
C ARG A 136 -4.28 -12.21 -11.95
N GLU A 137 -3.69 -13.39 -12.13
CA GLU A 137 -4.15 -14.64 -11.51
C GLU A 137 -4.20 -14.55 -9.97
N VAL A 138 -3.19 -13.92 -9.37
CA VAL A 138 -3.14 -13.72 -7.91
C VAL A 138 -4.25 -12.78 -7.46
N ILE A 139 -4.41 -11.61 -8.11
CA ILE A 139 -5.45 -10.65 -7.72
C ILE A 139 -6.86 -11.25 -7.92
N GLU A 140 -7.10 -12.01 -9.00
CA GLU A 140 -8.36 -12.73 -9.21
C GLU A 140 -8.66 -13.69 -8.04
N ARG A 141 -7.66 -14.42 -7.57
CA ARG A 141 -7.82 -15.33 -6.42
C ARG A 141 -8.06 -14.57 -5.12
N LEU A 142 -7.32 -13.49 -4.87
CA LEU A 142 -7.50 -12.66 -3.67
C LEU A 142 -8.90 -12.06 -3.59
N ASN A 143 -9.44 -11.58 -4.72
CA ASN A 143 -10.80 -11.05 -4.77
C ASN A 143 -11.89 -12.10 -4.44
N GLN A 144 -11.61 -13.39 -4.71
CA GLN A 144 -12.52 -14.50 -4.41
C GLN A 144 -12.46 -14.99 -2.96
N MET A 145 -11.41 -14.63 -2.22
CA MET A 145 -11.27 -15.04 -0.82
C MET A 145 -12.22 -14.25 0.08
N GLU A 146 -12.87 -14.93 1.02
CA GLU A 146 -13.68 -14.31 2.06
C GLU A 146 -12.79 -13.86 3.22
N ALA A 147 -12.37 -12.59 3.19
CA ALA A 147 -11.51 -11.96 4.19
C ALA A 147 -11.72 -10.45 4.16
N LEU A 148 -11.38 -9.76 5.23
CA LEU A 148 -11.26 -8.29 5.20
C LEU A 148 -10.08 -7.92 4.30
N LYS A 149 -10.32 -7.09 3.30
CA LYS A 149 -9.34 -6.72 2.25
C LYS A 149 -8.80 -5.33 2.49
N VAL A 150 -7.51 -5.24 2.79
CA VAL A 150 -6.80 -3.97 3.06
C VAL A 150 -5.80 -3.71 1.95
N ALA A 151 -5.93 -2.58 1.25
CA ALA A 151 -4.93 -2.16 0.28
C ALA A 151 -3.91 -1.22 0.91
N VAL A 152 -2.64 -1.49 0.64
CA VAL A 152 -1.49 -0.66 1.03
C VAL A 152 -1.27 0.40 -0.04
N ASP A 153 -1.46 1.65 0.31
CA ASP A 153 -1.33 2.86 -0.50
C ASP A 153 -2.38 3.03 -1.59
N VAL A 154 -2.47 2.12 -2.55
CA VAL A 154 -3.44 2.11 -3.65
C VAL A 154 -3.82 0.65 -3.95
N PRO A 155 -5.09 0.31 -4.14
CA PRO A 155 -5.44 -1.05 -4.55
C PRO A 155 -4.71 -1.44 -5.83
N SER A 156 -4.04 -2.60 -5.80
CA SER A 156 -3.27 -3.07 -6.95
C SER A 156 -4.14 -3.16 -8.20
N GLY A 157 -3.69 -2.52 -9.26
CA GLY A 157 -4.44 -2.43 -10.52
C GLY A 157 -5.17 -1.11 -10.75
N VAL A 158 -5.29 -0.24 -9.75
CA VAL A 158 -5.85 1.12 -9.91
C VAL A 158 -4.77 2.08 -10.39
N ASP A 159 -5.06 2.85 -11.44
CA ASP A 159 -4.23 3.99 -11.85
C ASP A 159 -4.40 5.15 -10.85
N ALA A 160 -3.34 5.48 -10.13
CA ALA A 160 -3.37 6.49 -9.08
C ALA A 160 -3.67 7.92 -9.58
N SER A 161 -3.47 8.20 -10.89
CA SER A 161 -3.72 9.52 -11.48
C SER A 161 -5.11 9.65 -12.12
N ALA A 162 -5.71 8.55 -12.58
CA ALA A 162 -6.93 8.59 -13.40
C ALA A 162 -8.07 7.72 -12.85
N GLY A 163 -7.81 6.85 -11.87
CA GLY A 163 -8.80 5.92 -11.33
C GLY A 163 -9.21 4.82 -12.32
N GLN A 164 -8.48 4.67 -13.41
CA GLN A 164 -8.73 3.58 -14.37
C GLN A 164 -8.28 2.24 -13.79
N ILE A 165 -9.03 1.18 -14.09
CA ILE A 165 -8.61 -0.19 -13.77
C ILE A 165 -7.68 -0.68 -14.88
N LEU A 166 -6.45 -0.96 -14.53
CA LEU A 166 -5.42 -1.45 -15.45
C LEU A 166 -5.48 -2.98 -15.57
N GLY A 167 -6.46 -3.49 -16.30
CA GLY A 167 -6.72 -4.90 -16.53
C GLY A 167 -7.56 -5.56 -15.46
N ILE A 168 -7.08 -5.57 -14.21
CA ILE A 168 -7.81 -6.02 -13.02
C ILE A 168 -7.37 -5.18 -11.83
N ALA A 169 -8.23 -5.01 -10.82
CA ALA A 169 -7.86 -4.41 -9.55
C ALA A 169 -8.22 -5.30 -8.37
N PHE A 170 -7.46 -5.17 -7.30
CA PHE A 170 -7.81 -5.67 -5.98
C PHE A 170 -9.02 -4.89 -5.46
N GLU A 171 -10.02 -5.60 -4.95
CA GLU A 171 -11.27 -5.02 -4.44
C GLU A 171 -11.14 -4.86 -2.93
N ALA A 172 -10.64 -3.69 -2.50
CA ALA A 172 -10.38 -3.40 -1.09
C ALA A 172 -11.65 -3.00 -0.33
N ASP A 173 -11.75 -3.42 0.94
CA ASP A 173 -12.71 -2.88 1.90
C ASP A 173 -12.16 -1.60 2.55
N ILE A 174 -10.83 -1.56 2.74
CA ILE A 174 -10.10 -0.43 3.32
C ILE A 174 -8.85 -0.17 2.46
N THR A 175 -8.60 1.09 2.14
CA THR A 175 -7.33 1.53 1.55
C THR A 175 -6.64 2.49 2.50
N VAL A 176 -5.44 2.15 2.97
CA VAL A 176 -4.61 3.05 3.78
C VAL A 176 -3.57 3.69 2.87
N THR A 177 -3.76 4.97 2.59
CA THR A 177 -2.92 5.72 1.65
C THR A 177 -2.07 6.77 2.36
N PHE A 178 -0.86 7.05 1.85
CA PHE A 178 0.16 7.81 2.56
C PHE A 178 0.33 9.23 2.02
N GLY A 179 0.52 10.19 2.94
CA GLY A 179 0.75 11.60 2.67
C GLY A 179 -0.49 12.29 2.14
N LEU A 180 -0.72 12.23 0.84
CA LEU A 180 -1.88 12.82 0.20
C LEU A 180 -2.80 11.75 -0.40
N PRO A 181 -4.14 11.97 -0.42
CA PRO A 181 -5.04 11.12 -1.18
C PRO A 181 -4.67 11.18 -2.66
N LYS A 182 -4.73 10.04 -3.35
CA LYS A 182 -4.45 9.97 -4.78
C LYS A 182 -5.73 10.20 -5.57
N VAL A 183 -5.59 10.89 -6.71
CA VAL A 183 -6.72 11.17 -7.62
C VAL A 183 -7.49 9.89 -7.95
N GLY A 184 -6.77 8.82 -8.22
CA GLY A 184 -7.34 7.53 -8.61
C GLY A 184 -8.21 6.85 -7.54
N LEU A 185 -8.04 7.20 -6.26
CA LEU A 185 -8.88 6.69 -5.18
C LEU A 185 -10.23 7.42 -5.08
N LEU A 186 -10.35 8.58 -5.73
CA LEU A 186 -11.53 9.45 -5.67
C LEU A 186 -12.33 9.44 -6.98
N LEU A 187 -11.75 8.96 -8.06
CA LEU A 187 -12.38 8.89 -9.37
C LEU A 187 -12.81 7.46 -9.71
N TYR A 188 -14.01 7.34 -10.29
CA TYR A 188 -14.52 6.07 -10.79
C TYR A 188 -13.78 5.63 -12.06
N PRO A 189 -13.55 4.31 -12.24
CA PRO A 189 -13.96 3.19 -11.39
C PRO A 189 -13.06 2.88 -10.18
N GLY A 190 -11.90 3.53 -10.02
CA GLY A 190 -10.97 3.27 -8.92
C GLY A 190 -11.60 3.46 -7.53
N ALA A 191 -12.47 4.47 -7.38
CA ALA A 191 -13.20 4.71 -6.14
C ALA A 191 -14.10 3.54 -5.72
N ASP A 192 -14.67 2.77 -6.68
CA ASP A 192 -15.53 1.61 -6.39
C ASP A 192 -14.76 0.46 -5.71
N VAL A 193 -13.48 0.32 -6.02
CA VAL A 193 -12.64 -0.78 -5.53
C VAL A 193 -11.70 -0.35 -4.38
N SER A 194 -11.76 0.91 -3.96
CA SER A 194 -10.91 1.45 -2.90
C SER A 194 -11.49 1.31 -1.50
N GLY A 195 -12.78 1.00 -1.37
CA GLY A 195 -13.45 0.91 -0.07
C GLY A 195 -13.34 2.20 0.77
N GLU A 196 -13.18 2.06 2.08
CA GLU A 196 -12.92 3.19 2.98
C GLU A 196 -11.48 3.68 2.78
N VAL A 197 -11.29 4.91 2.29
CA VAL A 197 -9.97 5.50 2.10
C VAL A 197 -9.51 6.24 3.34
N ILE A 198 -8.47 5.73 4.00
CA ILE A 198 -7.83 6.31 5.18
C ILE A 198 -6.51 6.96 4.77
N VAL A 199 -6.40 8.27 4.92
CA VAL A 199 -5.17 9.02 4.59
C VAL A 199 -4.31 9.15 5.85
N LYS A 200 -3.09 8.65 5.81
CA LYS A 200 -2.13 8.69 6.93
C LYS A 200 -0.89 9.53 6.57
N GLU A 201 -0.52 10.41 7.50
CA GLU A 201 0.70 11.20 7.40
C GLU A 201 1.93 10.35 7.73
N ILE A 202 2.91 10.32 6.81
CA ILE A 202 4.15 9.55 7.00
C ILE A 202 5.39 10.45 7.14
N GLY A 203 5.16 11.77 7.24
CA GLY A 203 6.21 12.75 7.53
C GLY A 203 6.87 13.33 6.29
N PHE A 204 6.16 13.43 5.19
CA PHE A 204 6.59 14.29 4.09
C PHE A 204 6.70 15.75 4.59
N PRO A 205 7.81 16.45 4.32
CA PRO A 205 7.95 17.84 4.72
C PRO A 205 6.92 18.73 4.00
N ASN A 206 6.30 19.66 4.72
CA ASN A 206 5.40 20.64 4.10
C ASN A 206 6.06 21.34 2.91
N LYS A 207 7.36 21.63 3.01
CA LYS A 207 8.15 22.21 1.90
C LYS A 207 8.12 21.35 0.64
N ALA A 208 8.08 20.02 0.73
CA ALA A 208 7.99 19.15 -0.43
C ALA A 208 6.62 19.30 -1.12
N VAL A 209 5.55 19.36 -0.34
CA VAL A 209 4.19 19.57 -0.85
C VAL A 209 4.04 20.97 -1.46
N GLU A 210 4.60 22.01 -0.82
CA GLU A 210 4.59 23.39 -1.32
C GLU A 210 5.37 23.55 -2.61
N GLU A 211 6.52 22.89 -2.75
CA GLU A 211 7.37 22.96 -3.95
C GLU A 211 6.73 22.25 -5.15
N ILE A 212 6.13 21.07 -4.93
CA ILE A 212 5.46 20.31 -5.99
C ILE A 212 4.10 20.93 -6.32
N ALA A 213 3.42 21.53 -5.33
CA ALA A 213 2.15 22.23 -5.47
C ALA A 213 1.09 21.43 -6.26
N PRO A 214 0.57 20.30 -5.71
CA PRO A 214 -0.43 19.49 -6.40
C PRO A 214 -1.59 20.33 -6.95
N GLN A 215 -2.01 20.02 -8.17
CA GLN A 215 -2.95 20.85 -8.91
C GLN A 215 -4.41 20.64 -8.51
N MET A 216 -4.72 19.54 -7.82
CA MET A 216 -6.07 19.19 -7.43
C MET A 216 -6.28 19.36 -5.93
N VAL A 217 -7.50 19.74 -5.56
CA VAL A 217 -7.93 19.85 -4.17
C VAL A 217 -9.29 19.17 -4.00
N SER A 218 -9.49 18.53 -2.87
CA SER A 218 -10.79 18.04 -2.43
C SER A 218 -11.38 18.99 -1.37
N PHE A 219 -12.69 19.09 -1.36
CA PHE A 219 -13.45 19.78 -0.31
C PHE A 219 -14.24 18.74 0.48
N THR A 220 -14.21 18.87 1.78
CA THR A 220 -15.10 18.13 2.70
C THR A 220 -16.28 19.02 3.07
N THR A 221 -17.32 18.44 3.68
CA THR A 221 -18.45 19.20 4.21
C THR A 221 -18.02 20.28 5.20
N ASP A 222 -16.97 20.01 5.97
CA ASP A 222 -16.42 20.98 6.96
C ASP A 222 -15.74 22.18 6.31
N ASP A 223 -15.36 22.08 5.03
CA ASP A 223 -14.78 23.20 4.27
C ASP A 223 -15.84 24.17 3.72
N LEU A 224 -17.13 23.82 3.87
CA LEU A 224 -18.28 24.59 3.36
C LEU A 224 -18.99 25.42 4.44
N GLU A 225 -18.57 25.31 5.69
CA GLU A 225 -19.02 26.12 6.83
C GLU A 225 -18.08 27.30 7.07
#